data_eb18fc7cbaca5f2bfbc14284f8653018
#
_entry.id   eb18fc7cbaca5f2bfbc14284f8653018
#
_cell.length_a   1.000
_cell.length_b   1.000
_cell.length_c   1.000
_cell.angle_alpha   90.00
_cell.angle_beta   90.00
_cell.angle_gamma   90.00
#
_symmetry.space_group_name_H-M   'P 1'
#
loop_
_entity.id
_entity.type
_entity.pdbx_description
1 polymer ?
#
loop_
_entity_poly.entity_id
_entity_poly.type
_entity_poly.pdbx_seq_one_letter_code
_entity_poly.pdbx_strand_id
1 'polypeptide(L)'
;MVLRPLRWLILPLLLWSGAVESAPVLRVIYPATESPTDTRFDDLKEILKTALDETVDTDGPYTLAASSRYVNEARYLAEIRDGGGEASVVWSSTSEQKERELLPIRFELRKGLLGFRVALIDQRRQKEFDRVATFADLKKLTIGQGIGWGDVAVYEAAGMKVTTAPYENLFRMVANDRFDLFPRGVGEAFREHAAHRNEVPDLSVERGLLLYYPWPYYFFCNRTDTALAARIERGLKRMRGDGSFDRIFWKYNRAAIEQARMSERRVIRIPNPLLPKDTPLQDAGMWFDPKRDTPPN
;
A
#
# COMPACT_ATOMS: atom_id res chain seq x y z
N MET A 1 34.34 19.08 86.79
CA MET A 1 34.52 19.20 85.36
C MET A 1 33.99 17.90 84.73
N VAL A 2 32.75 17.88 84.30
CA VAL A 2 32.05 16.65 83.90
C VAL A 2 31.90 16.72 82.37
N LEU A 3 32.56 15.83 81.61
CA LEU A 3 32.51 15.67 80.20
C LEU A 3 31.24 14.89 79.82
N ARG A 4 30.36 15.54 79.01
CA ARG A 4 29.17 14.90 78.40
C ARG A 4 29.60 14.18 77.15
N PRO A 5 29.12 12.93 76.84
CA PRO A 5 29.37 12.27 75.55
C PRO A 5 28.48 12.76 74.46
N LEU A 6 29.06 13.06 73.28
CA LEU A 6 28.41 13.46 72.05
C LEU A 6 27.76 12.21 71.41
N ARG A 7 26.41 12.20 71.32
CA ARG A 7 25.64 11.12 70.64
C ARG A 7 25.61 11.42 69.21
N TRP A 8 26.22 10.60 68.34
CA TRP A 8 26.10 10.59 66.92
C TRP A 8 24.74 9.98 66.54
N LEU A 9 23.87 10.80 65.97
CA LEU A 9 22.60 10.37 65.28
C LEU A 9 22.99 9.81 63.93
N ILE A 10 22.95 8.48 63.75
CA ILE A 10 23.04 7.80 62.47
C ILE A 10 21.63 7.86 61.85
N LEU A 11 21.46 8.70 60.83
CA LEU A 11 20.24 8.74 60.01
C LEU A 11 20.28 7.58 59.00
N PRO A 12 19.29 6.65 58.98
CA PRO A 12 19.26 5.60 57.99
C PRO A 12 18.90 6.20 56.63
N LEU A 13 19.81 6.08 55.65
CA LEU A 13 19.57 6.38 54.26
C LEU A 13 18.62 5.30 53.70
N LEU A 14 17.33 5.61 53.60
CA LEU A 14 16.34 4.78 52.88
C LEU A 14 16.66 4.84 51.41
N LEU A 15 17.37 3.84 50.89
CA LEU A 15 17.49 3.58 49.45
C LEU A 15 16.10 3.16 48.92
N TRP A 16 15.39 4.11 48.34
CA TRP A 16 14.16 3.84 47.59
C TRP A 16 14.57 3.17 46.28
N SER A 17 14.59 1.82 46.28
CA SER A 17 14.69 1.03 45.08
C SER A 17 13.35 1.17 44.33
N GLY A 18 13.23 2.19 43.50
CA GLY A 18 12.14 2.29 42.54
C GLY A 18 12.22 1.07 41.61
N ALA A 19 11.31 0.12 41.76
CA ALA A 19 11.09 -0.91 40.76
C ALA A 19 10.73 -0.20 39.45
N VAL A 20 11.64 -0.24 38.48
CA VAL A 20 11.31 0.16 37.12
C VAL A 20 10.30 -0.87 36.64
N GLU A 21 9.02 -0.53 36.74
CA GLU A 21 7.95 -1.34 36.17
C GLU A 21 8.16 -1.37 34.64
N SER A 22 8.59 -2.53 34.15
CA SER A 22 8.78 -2.74 32.73
C SER A 22 7.46 -2.45 32.03
N ALA A 23 7.44 -1.48 31.13
CA ALA A 23 6.27 -1.18 30.33
C ALA A 23 5.75 -2.48 29.66
N PRO A 24 4.44 -2.72 29.64
CA PRO A 24 3.88 -3.92 29.05
C PRO A 24 4.28 -4.02 27.57
N VAL A 25 4.74 -5.22 27.17
CA VAL A 25 5.15 -5.48 25.78
C VAL A 25 3.93 -5.37 24.88
N LEU A 26 3.94 -4.42 23.95
CA LEU A 26 2.86 -4.24 22.98
C LEU A 26 2.80 -5.45 22.04
N ARG A 27 1.63 -6.08 21.93
CA ARG A 27 1.41 -7.17 20.98
C ARG A 27 0.73 -6.62 19.71
N VAL A 28 1.40 -6.74 18.56
CA VAL A 28 0.87 -6.33 17.25
C VAL A 28 0.66 -7.58 16.39
N ILE A 29 -0.56 -7.75 15.87
CA ILE A 29 -0.94 -8.87 15.02
C ILE A 29 -1.41 -8.32 13.68
N TYR A 30 -0.83 -8.85 12.58
CA TYR A 30 -1.18 -8.52 11.21
C TYR A 30 -1.85 -9.70 10.49
N PRO A 31 -2.51 -9.49 9.33
CA PRO A 31 -3.15 -10.55 8.56
C PRO A 31 -2.21 -11.68 8.16
N ALA A 32 -2.60 -12.93 8.43
CA ALA A 32 -1.90 -14.10 7.92
C ALA A 32 -1.91 -14.13 6.38
N THR A 33 -0.89 -14.73 5.78
CA THR A 33 -0.81 -14.98 4.34
C THR A 33 -1.74 -16.11 3.92
N GLU A 34 -2.25 -16.06 2.69
CA GLU A 34 -3.14 -17.08 2.12
C GLU A 34 -2.45 -18.44 2.01
N SER A 35 -1.15 -18.43 1.76
CA SER A 35 -0.30 -19.63 1.72
C SER A 35 1.13 -19.30 2.18
N PRO A 36 1.96 -20.31 2.51
CA PRO A 36 3.36 -20.08 2.87
C PRO A 36 4.21 -19.45 1.76
N THR A 37 3.75 -19.54 0.51
CA THR A 37 4.45 -18.98 -0.67
C THR A 37 3.88 -17.62 -1.10
N ASP A 38 2.90 -17.09 -0.38
CA ASP A 38 2.29 -15.80 -0.69
C ASP A 38 3.19 -14.64 -0.24
N THR A 39 3.83 -14.00 -1.21
CA THR A 39 4.76 -12.88 -1.01
C THR A 39 4.14 -11.51 -1.35
N ARG A 40 2.84 -11.45 -1.67
CA ARG A 40 2.18 -10.21 -2.16
C ARG A 40 2.26 -9.03 -1.19
N PHE A 41 2.47 -9.30 0.09
CA PHE A 41 2.48 -8.30 1.17
C PHE A 41 3.77 -8.29 1.99
N ASP A 42 4.86 -8.87 1.46
CA ASP A 42 6.14 -8.90 2.18
C ASP A 42 6.70 -7.49 2.41
N ASP A 43 6.49 -6.59 1.46
CA ASP A 43 6.80 -5.16 1.57
C ASP A 43 6.07 -4.52 2.77
N LEU A 44 4.78 -4.79 2.92
CA LEU A 44 3.97 -4.20 4.00
C LEU A 44 4.33 -4.76 5.37
N LYS A 45 4.66 -6.05 5.45
CA LYS A 45 5.17 -6.67 6.68
C LYS A 45 6.51 -6.05 7.10
N GLU A 46 7.41 -5.84 6.14
CA GLU A 46 8.72 -5.21 6.40
C GLU A 46 8.54 -3.73 6.81
N ILE A 47 7.67 -2.98 6.12
CA ILE A 47 7.34 -1.59 6.49
C ILE A 47 6.77 -1.52 7.91
N LEU A 48 5.80 -2.38 8.25
CA LEU A 48 5.20 -2.40 9.59
C LEU A 48 6.24 -2.72 10.68
N LYS A 49 7.05 -3.75 10.44
CA LYS A 49 8.13 -4.14 11.37
C LYS A 49 9.09 -2.98 11.57
N THR A 50 9.60 -2.39 10.50
CA THR A 50 10.58 -1.28 10.58
C THR A 50 9.96 -0.07 11.28
N ALA A 51 8.70 0.28 11.00
CA ALA A 51 8.03 1.38 11.69
C ALA A 51 7.91 1.16 13.21
N LEU A 52 7.67 -0.09 13.63
CA LEU A 52 7.64 -0.43 15.05
C LEU A 52 9.04 -0.44 15.68
N ASP A 53 10.06 -0.92 14.96
CA ASP A 53 11.47 -0.89 15.39
C ASP A 53 11.94 0.55 15.63
N GLU A 54 11.60 1.48 14.73
CA GLU A 54 11.93 2.90 14.84
C GLU A 54 11.37 3.60 16.08
N THR A 55 10.44 2.97 16.79
CA THR A 55 9.78 3.56 17.96
C THR A 55 10.04 2.82 19.27
N VAL A 56 10.93 1.82 19.27
CA VAL A 56 11.24 1.04 20.47
C VAL A 56 11.84 1.92 21.58
N ASP A 57 12.64 2.91 21.21
CA ASP A 57 13.29 3.86 22.11
C ASP A 57 12.29 4.76 22.88
N THR A 58 11.17 5.09 22.24
CA THR A 58 10.15 6.01 22.79
C THR A 58 8.90 5.31 23.32
N ASP A 59 8.51 4.21 22.68
CA ASP A 59 7.23 3.53 22.94
C ASP A 59 7.40 2.14 23.59
N GLY A 60 8.64 1.72 23.83
CA GLY A 60 8.96 0.45 24.48
C GLY A 60 8.89 -0.77 23.55
N PRO A 61 9.14 -1.97 24.12
CA PRO A 61 9.21 -3.21 23.36
C PRO A 61 7.85 -3.63 22.78
N TYR A 62 7.90 -4.42 21.70
CA TYR A 62 6.71 -5.00 21.07
C TYR A 62 6.97 -6.44 20.62
N THR A 63 5.89 -7.17 20.32
CA THR A 63 5.91 -8.42 19.57
C THR A 63 5.09 -8.25 18.30
N LEU A 64 5.55 -8.83 17.19
CA LEU A 64 4.88 -8.78 15.90
C LEU A 64 4.65 -10.20 15.37
N ALA A 65 3.41 -10.57 15.09
CA ALA A 65 3.06 -11.89 14.60
C ALA A 65 1.92 -11.83 13.58
N ALA A 66 1.85 -12.84 12.71
CA ALA A 66 0.68 -13.05 11.90
C ALA A 66 -0.50 -13.57 12.76
N SER A 67 -1.75 -13.31 12.32
CA SER A 67 -2.92 -13.94 12.91
C SER A 67 -2.84 -15.47 12.76
N SER A 68 -3.50 -16.20 13.66
CA SER A 68 -3.42 -17.68 13.72
C SER A 68 -4.04 -18.36 12.49
N ARG A 69 -4.91 -17.65 11.75
CA ARG A 69 -5.59 -18.15 10.55
C ARG A 69 -5.67 -17.05 9.50
N TYR A 70 -5.65 -17.45 8.24
CA TYR A 70 -6.00 -16.57 7.12
C TYR A 70 -7.52 -16.36 7.05
N VAL A 71 -7.92 -15.12 6.81
CA VAL A 71 -9.26 -14.76 6.32
C VAL A 71 -9.09 -13.71 5.21
N ASN A 72 -10.12 -13.51 4.39
CA ASN A 72 -10.05 -12.49 3.34
C ASN A 72 -10.04 -11.06 3.91
N GLU A 73 -9.64 -10.10 3.07
CA GLU A 73 -9.51 -8.68 3.46
C GLU A 73 -10.80 -8.14 4.09
N ALA A 74 -11.95 -8.39 3.49
CA ALA A 74 -13.23 -7.89 4.00
C ALA A 74 -13.54 -8.41 5.41
N ARG A 75 -13.17 -9.65 5.70
CA ARG A 75 -13.34 -10.24 7.03
C ARG A 75 -12.36 -9.63 8.04
N TYR A 76 -11.09 -9.41 7.68
CA TYR A 76 -10.14 -8.71 8.57
C TYR A 76 -10.61 -7.30 8.91
N LEU A 77 -11.09 -6.54 7.91
CA LEU A 77 -11.63 -5.19 8.14
C LEU A 77 -12.82 -5.22 9.10
N ALA A 78 -13.75 -6.17 8.93
CA ALA A 78 -14.90 -6.31 9.81
C ALA A 78 -14.48 -6.71 11.24
N GLU A 79 -13.57 -7.66 11.39
CA GLU A 79 -13.06 -8.09 12.69
C GLU A 79 -12.34 -6.97 13.45
N ILE A 80 -11.52 -6.15 12.76
CA ILE A 80 -10.88 -4.98 13.38
C ILE A 80 -11.92 -3.93 13.78
N ARG A 81 -12.89 -3.64 12.91
CA ARG A 81 -13.98 -2.70 13.21
C ARG A 81 -14.73 -3.10 14.47
N ASP A 82 -15.11 -4.36 14.55
CA ASP A 82 -15.99 -4.90 15.62
C ASP A 82 -15.21 -5.25 16.90
N GLY A 83 -13.87 -5.24 16.85
CA GLY A 83 -12.99 -5.60 17.98
C GLY A 83 -13.01 -7.08 18.32
N GLY A 84 -13.50 -7.95 17.41
CA GLY A 84 -13.70 -9.38 17.64
C GLY A 84 -12.65 -10.30 17.03
N GLY A 85 -11.62 -9.76 16.36
CA GLY A 85 -10.57 -10.53 15.70
C GLY A 85 -9.24 -10.53 16.44
N GLU A 86 -8.27 -11.30 15.93
CA GLU A 86 -6.90 -11.31 16.46
C GLU A 86 -6.06 -10.14 15.95
N ALA A 87 -6.30 -9.72 14.68
CA ALA A 87 -5.50 -8.68 14.06
C ALA A 87 -5.75 -7.32 14.71
N SER A 88 -4.67 -6.61 15.02
CA SER A 88 -4.71 -5.24 15.54
C SER A 88 -4.47 -4.18 14.46
N VAL A 89 -3.90 -4.59 13.33
CA VAL A 89 -3.64 -3.75 12.16
C VAL A 89 -3.91 -4.53 10.89
N VAL A 90 -4.47 -3.88 9.88
CA VAL A 90 -4.68 -4.43 8.54
C VAL A 90 -4.24 -3.40 7.51
N TRP A 91 -3.93 -3.83 6.31
CA TRP A 91 -3.66 -2.96 5.17
C TRP A 91 -4.75 -3.09 4.11
N SER A 92 -5.11 -1.98 3.52
CA SER A 92 -6.13 -1.93 2.47
C SER A 92 -6.05 -0.65 1.65
N SER A 93 -6.65 -0.67 0.46
CA SER A 93 -6.97 0.57 -0.24
C SER A 93 -7.99 1.37 0.56
N THR A 94 -7.86 2.71 0.55
CA THR A 94 -8.79 3.54 1.30
C THR A 94 -10.12 3.79 0.57
N SER A 95 -11.14 4.13 1.34
CA SER A 95 -12.42 4.66 0.88
C SER A 95 -13.07 5.46 2.00
N GLU A 96 -14.01 6.34 1.67
CA GLU A 96 -14.78 7.09 2.70
C GLU A 96 -15.45 6.15 3.72
N GLN A 97 -15.96 4.99 3.27
CA GLN A 97 -16.57 4.03 4.18
C GLN A 97 -15.54 3.44 5.15
N LYS A 98 -14.39 2.98 4.65
CA LYS A 98 -13.34 2.41 5.51
C LYS A 98 -12.81 3.42 6.51
N GLU A 99 -12.63 4.69 6.11
CA GLU A 99 -12.16 5.75 7.00
C GLU A 99 -13.22 6.21 8.02
N ARG A 100 -14.51 6.00 7.74
CA ARG A 100 -15.58 6.18 8.76
C ARG A 100 -15.60 5.05 9.77
N GLU A 101 -15.35 3.83 9.34
CA GLU A 101 -15.49 2.61 10.17
C GLU A 101 -14.22 2.26 10.95
N LEU A 102 -13.06 2.60 10.43
CA LEU A 102 -11.72 2.26 10.96
C LEU A 102 -10.88 3.53 11.16
N LEU A 103 -9.75 3.40 11.84
CA LEU A 103 -8.75 4.45 12.00
C LEU A 103 -7.66 4.29 10.92
N PRO A 104 -7.65 5.15 9.88
CA PRO A 104 -6.60 5.12 8.87
C PRO A 104 -5.31 5.75 9.39
N ILE A 105 -4.17 5.13 9.07
CA ILE A 105 -2.87 5.78 9.15
C ILE A 105 -2.58 6.32 7.75
N ARG A 106 -2.86 7.62 7.52
CA ARG A 106 -2.80 8.25 6.19
C ARG A 106 -1.36 8.49 5.73
N PHE A 107 -0.63 7.39 5.62
CA PHE A 107 0.69 7.31 5.03
C PHE A 107 0.62 6.31 3.87
N GLU A 108 0.94 6.73 2.66
CA GLU A 108 0.84 5.88 1.47
C GLU A 108 1.97 4.85 1.46
N LEU A 109 1.62 3.56 1.63
CA LEU A 109 2.56 2.48 1.91
C LEU A 109 3.35 2.00 0.67
N ARG A 110 2.87 2.29 -0.53
CA ARG A 110 3.49 1.88 -1.81
C ARG A 110 3.76 3.05 -2.74
N LYS A 111 3.83 4.26 -2.18
CA LYS A 111 4.06 5.51 -2.92
C LYS A 111 3.10 5.68 -4.12
N GLY A 112 1.87 5.20 -4.01
CA GLY A 112 0.85 5.27 -5.06
C GLY A 112 1.12 4.37 -6.28
N LEU A 113 2.10 3.46 -6.20
CA LEU A 113 2.46 2.56 -7.31
C LEU A 113 1.27 1.69 -7.78
N LEU A 114 0.38 1.33 -6.85
CA LEU A 114 -0.84 0.58 -7.18
C LEU A 114 -1.80 1.33 -8.12
N GLY A 115 -1.68 2.63 -8.23
CA GLY A 115 -2.47 3.44 -9.17
C GLY A 115 -1.91 3.48 -10.59
N PHE A 116 -0.68 3.01 -10.81
CA PHE A 116 -0.09 2.96 -12.14
C PHE A 116 -0.49 1.69 -12.88
N ARG A 117 -0.92 1.86 -14.12
CA ARG A 117 -1.38 0.76 -14.98
C ARG A 117 -0.67 0.78 -16.32
N VAL A 118 -0.20 -0.39 -16.75
CA VAL A 118 0.28 -0.68 -18.10
C VAL A 118 -0.82 -1.48 -18.81
N ALA A 119 -1.19 -1.10 -20.01
CA ALA A 119 -2.29 -1.76 -20.71
C ALA A 119 -1.80 -2.95 -21.55
N LEU A 120 -2.59 -4.02 -21.59
CA LEU A 120 -2.58 -5.01 -22.65
C LEU A 120 -3.50 -4.55 -23.77
N ILE A 121 -3.11 -4.79 -25.02
CA ILE A 121 -3.78 -4.33 -26.24
C ILE A 121 -3.73 -5.38 -27.35
N ASP A 122 -4.52 -5.17 -28.39
CA ASP A 122 -4.25 -5.77 -29.69
C ASP A 122 -3.02 -5.11 -30.31
N GLN A 123 -1.98 -5.90 -30.65
CA GLN A 123 -0.73 -5.38 -31.22
C GLN A 123 -0.92 -4.61 -32.52
N ARG A 124 -1.93 -4.95 -33.31
CA ARG A 124 -2.24 -4.30 -34.60
C ARG A 124 -2.66 -2.83 -34.41
N ARG A 125 -3.15 -2.48 -33.22
CA ARG A 125 -3.66 -1.16 -32.86
C ARG A 125 -2.63 -0.25 -32.15
N GLN A 126 -1.37 -0.67 -31.98
CA GLN A 126 -0.38 0.15 -31.26
C GLN A 126 -0.29 1.60 -31.79
N LYS A 127 -0.35 1.80 -33.14
CA LYS A 127 -0.29 3.14 -33.73
C LYS A 127 -1.47 4.06 -33.35
N GLU A 128 -2.60 3.49 -32.98
CA GLU A 128 -3.76 4.24 -32.46
C GLU A 128 -3.44 4.77 -31.05
N PHE A 129 -2.89 3.93 -30.19
CA PHE A 129 -2.55 4.29 -28.83
C PHE A 129 -1.37 5.26 -28.76
N ASP A 130 -0.43 5.22 -29.70
CA ASP A 130 0.67 6.18 -29.82
C ASP A 130 0.15 7.65 -29.94
N ARG A 131 -1.08 7.85 -30.43
CA ARG A 131 -1.73 9.16 -30.58
C ARG A 131 -2.45 9.65 -29.33
N VAL A 132 -2.68 8.79 -28.33
CA VAL A 132 -3.32 9.16 -27.07
C VAL A 132 -2.40 10.06 -26.28
N ALA A 133 -2.71 11.33 -26.18
CA ALA A 133 -1.87 12.34 -25.52
C ALA A 133 -2.46 12.87 -24.23
N THR A 134 -3.79 12.86 -24.11
CA THR A 134 -4.54 13.47 -23.02
C THR A 134 -5.55 12.52 -22.41
N PHE A 135 -6.07 12.87 -21.23
CA PHE A 135 -7.21 12.16 -20.65
C PHE A 135 -8.47 12.22 -21.54
N ALA A 136 -8.68 13.33 -22.24
CA ALA A 136 -9.79 13.46 -23.17
C ALA A 136 -9.69 12.48 -24.35
N ASP A 137 -8.48 12.15 -24.80
CA ASP A 137 -8.27 11.11 -25.82
C ASP A 137 -8.52 9.73 -25.23
N LEU A 138 -7.98 9.45 -24.04
CA LEU A 138 -8.17 8.20 -23.34
C LEU A 138 -9.66 7.90 -23.08
N LYS A 139 -10.47 8.90 -22.75
CA LYS A 139 -11.92 8.76 -22.50
C LYS A 139 -12.73 8.28 -23.72
N LYS A 140 -12.19 8.39 -24.92
CA LYS A 140 -12.84 7.89 -26.13
C LYS A 140 -12.74 6.37 -26.23
N LEU A 141 -11.81 5.78 -25.51
CA LEU A 141 -11.52 4.35 -25.51
C LEU A 141 -12.32 3.61 -24.43
N THR A 142 -12.56 2.32 -24.68
CA THR A 142 -13.25 1.43 -23.75
C THR A 142 -12.21 0.61 -22.96
N ILE A 143 -12.41 0.55 -21.65
CA ILE A 143 -11.54 -0.18 -20.70
C ILE A 143 -12.13 -1.56 -20.40
N GLY A 144 -11.34 -2.62 -20.53
CA GLY A 144 -11.69 -3.95 -20.02
C GLY A 144 -11.28 -4.13 -18.58
N GLN A 145 -12.15 -4.71 -17.75
CA GLN A 145 -11.90 -4.99 -16.34
C GLN A 145 -12.54 -6.31 -15.89
N GLY A 146 -11.97 -6.90 -14.80
CA GLY A 146 -12.59 -8.06 -14.18
C GLY A 146 -13.90 -7.71 -13.45
N ILE A 147 -14.85 -8.64 -13.48
CA ILE A 147 -16.11 -8.49 -12.74
C ILE A 147 -15.79 -8.30 -11.25
N GLY A 148 -16.34 -7.25 -10.65
CA GLY A 148 -16.18 -6.95 -9.23
C GLY A 148 -14.84 -6.29 -8.83
N TRP A 149 -13.98 -5.96 -9.79
CA TRP A 149 -12.75 -5.24 -9.48
C TRP A 149 -13.03 -3.80 -9.05
N GLY A 150 -12.28 -3.33 -8.04
CA GLY A 150 -12.45 -1.98 -7.50
C GLY A 150 -12.15 -0.86 -8.50
N ASP A 151 -11.28 -1.12 -9.47
CA ASP A 151 -10.89 -0.20 -10.53
C ASP A 151 -12.07 0.22 -11.41
N VAL A 152 -13.09 -0.65 -11.58
CA VAL A 152 -14.30 -0.37 -12.36
C VAL A 152 -14.94 0.93 -11.90
N ALA A 153 -15.17 1.06 -10.59
CA ALA A 153 -15.79 2.25 -10.01
C ALA A 153 -14.98 3.53 -10.27
N VAL A 154 -13.64 3.44 -10.28
CA VAL A 154 -12.77 4.61 -10.56
C VAL A 154 -12.90 5.04 -12.01
N TYR A 155 -12.83 4.11 -12.96
CA TYR A 155 -12.97 4.43 -14.41
C TYR A 155 -14.35 5.00 -14.72
N GLU A 156 -15.42 4.38 -14.20
CA GLU A 156 -16.79 4.86 -14.39
C GLU A 156 -17.01 6.24 -13.77
N ALA A 157 -16.53 6.48 -12.55
CA ALA A 157 -16.61 7.78 -11.88
C ALA A 157 -15.82 8.88 -12.64
N ALA A 158 -14.74 8.50 -13.32
CA ALA A 158 -14.02 9.40 -14.23
C ALA A 158 -14.74 9.60 -15.59
N GLY A 159 -15.88 8.95 -15.80
CA GLY A 159 -16.70 9.05 -17.02
C GLY A 159 -16.12 8.27 -18.20
N MET A 160 -15.38 7.19 -17.95
CA MET A 160 -14.85 6.28 -18.97
C MET A 160 -15.83 5.13 -19.21
N LYS A 161 -15.78 4.55 -20.40
CA LYS A 161 -16.54 3.34 -20.73
C LYS A 161 -15.81 2.11 -20.23
N VAL A 162 -16.49 1.23 -19.48
CA VAL A 162 -15.92 -0.02 -18.95
C VAL A 162 -16.73 -1.22 -19.47
N THR A 163 -16.02 -2.24 -19.92
CA THR A 163 -16.56 -3.57 -20.23
C THR A 163 -16.02 -4.55 -19.19
N THR A 164 -16.90 -5.26 -18.50
CA THR A 164 -16.51 -6.25 -17.52
C THR A 164 -16.72 -7.67 -18.01
N ALA A 165 -15.78 -8.57 -17.68
CA ALA A 165 -15.85 -9.99 -17.99
C ALA A 165 -15.09 -10.83 -16.97
N PRO A 166 -15.28 -12.17 -16.94
CA PRO A 166 -14.40 -13.06 -16.22
C PRO A 166 -12.92 -12.88 -16.65
N TYR A 167 -12.00 -12.89 -15.69
CA TYR A 167 -10.58 -12.57 -15.89
C TYR A 167 -9.95 -13.29 -17.08
N GLU A 168 -10.15 -14.61 -17.20
CA GLU A 168 -9.56 -15.42 -18.26
C GLU A 168 -10.04 -15.04 -19.68
N ASN A 169 -11.23 -14.44 -19.80
CA ASN A 169 -11.78 -14.02 -21.08
C ASN A 169 -11.19 -12.70 -21.58
N LEU A 170 -10.73 -11.83 -20.67
CA LEU A 170 -10.32 -10.47 -21.00
C LEU A 170 -9.13 -10.42 -21.99
N PHE A 171 -8.21 -11.36 -21.91
CA PHE A 171 -7.06 -11.44 -22.82
C PHE A 171 -7.47 -11.69 -24.28
N ARG A 172 -8.41 -12.60 -24.50
CA ARG A 172 -8.95 -12.84 -25.84
C ARG A 172 -9.88 -11.71 -26.30
N MET A 173 -10.58 -11.09 -25.37
CA MET A 173 -11.50 -10.00 -25.69
C MET A 173 -10.76 -8.76 -26.19
N VAL A 174 -9.65 -8.36 -25.56
CA VAL A 174 -8.86 -7.20 -26.01
C VAL A 174 -8.22 -7.47 -27.37
N ALA A 175 -7.71 -8.66 -27.62
CA ALA A 175 -7.12 -9.04 -28.92
C ALA A 175 -8.16 -9.21 -30.05
N ASN A 176 -9.46 -9.22 -29.73
CA ASN A 176 -10.58 -9.31 -30.69
C ASN A 176 -11.47 -8.05 -30.67
N ASP A 177 -10.91 -6.89 -30.30
CA ASP A 177 -11.57 -5.57 -30.34
C ASP A 177 -12.91 -5.49 -29.59
N ARG A 178 -13.08 -6.27 -28.52
CA ARG A 178 -14.27 -6.16 -27.66
C ARG A 178 -14.21 -4.97 -26.71
N PHE A 179 -13.02 -4.47 -26.47
CA PHE A 179 -12.68 -3.21 -25.84
C PHE A 179 -11.24 -2.83 -26.22
N ASP A 180 -10.81 -1.60 -25.94
CA ASP A 180 -9.57 -1.05 -26.49
C ASP A 180 -8.34 -1.36 -25.63
N LEU A 181 -8.45 -1.22 -24.32
CA LEU A 181 -7.35 -1.34 -23.36
C LEU A 181 -7.71 -2.27 -22.21
N PHE A 182 -6.78 -3.13 -21.82
CA PHE A 182 -6.86 -3.93 -20.59
C PHE A 182 -5.77 -3.49 -19.63
N PRO A 183 -6.00 -2.45 -18.78
CA PRO A 183 -5.04 -1.94 -17.83
C PRO A 183 -4.77 -2.95 -16.71
N ARG A 184 -3.48 -3.21 -16.47
CA ARG A 184 -2.99 -4.10 -15.42
C ARG A 184 -1.99 -3.37 -14.53
N GLY A 185 -1.79 -3.85 -13.31
CA GLY A 185 -0.73 -3.36 -12.44
C GLY A 185 0.65 -3.50 -13.10
N VAL A 186 1.56 -2.58 -12.77
CA VAL A 186 2.90 -2.52 -13.37
C VAL A 186 3.64 -3.87 -13.30
N GLY A 187 3.55 -4.59 -12.18
CA GLY A 187 4.15 -5.91 -12.03
C GLY A 187 3.32 -7.06 -12.64
N GLU A 188 2.08 -6.81 -13.08
CA GLU A 188 1.17 -7.83 -13.60
C GLU A 188 1.23 -7.93 -15.12
N ALA A 189 1.17 -6.80 -15.84
CA ALA A 189 0.99 -6.73 -17.28
C ALA A 189 1.97 -7.62 -18.08
N PHE A 190 3.25 -7.59 -17.72
CA PHE A 190 4.29 -8.33 -18.43
C PHE A 190 4.22 -9.83 -18.15
N ARG A 191 3.94 -10.20 -16.90
CA ARG A 191 3.80 -11.60 -16.49
C ARG A 191 2.57 -12.23 -17.15
N GLU A 192 1.45 -11.52 -17.16
CA GLU A 192 0.21 -11.97 -17.78
C GLU A 192 0.35 -12.06 -19.30
N HIS A 193 0.98 -11.07 -19.95
CA HIS A 193 1.31 -11.17 -21.36
C HIS A 193 2.16 -12.43 -21.66
N ALA A 194 3.20 -12.68 -20.88
CA ALA A 194 4.06 -13.85 -21.07
C ALA A 194 3.28 -15.17 -20.90
N ALA A 195 2.31 -15.22 -19.98
CA ALA A 195 1.48 -16.40 -19.75
C ALA A 195 0.49 -16.66 -20.90
N HIS A 196 -0.07 -15.62 -21.50
CA HIS A 196 -1.17 -15.75 -22.49
C HIS A 196 -0.76 -15.60 -23.95
N ARG A 197 0.44 -15.08 -24.26
CA ARG A 197 0.87 -14.80 -25.65
C ARG A 197 0.85 -15.98 -26.60
N ASN A 198 1.02 -17.21 -26.12
CA ASN A 198 0.99 -18.41 -26.97
C ASN A 198 -0.44 -18.76 -27.39
N GLU A 199 -1.43 -18.49 -26.55
CA GLU A 199 -2.85 -18.74 -26.82
C GLU A 199 -3.53 -17.56 -27.54
N VAL A 200 -3.00 -16.36 -27.35
CA VAL A 200 -3.51 -15.10 -27.91
C VAL A 200 -2.36 -14.36 -28.60
N PRO A 201 -1.96 -14.76 -29.84
CA PRO A 201 -0.77 -14.23 -30.51
C PRO A 201 -0.82 -12.72 -30.79
N ASP A 202 -2.02 -12.14 -30.96
CA ASP A 202 -2.20 -10.71 -31.20
C ASP A 202 -2.18 -9.86 -29.89
N LEU A 203 -2.12 -10.50 -28.72
CA LEU A 203 -1.98 -9.81 -27.44
C LEU A 203 -0.59 -9.17 -27.33
N SER A 204 -0.54 -7.91 -26.90
CA SER A 204 0.72 -7.20 -26.68
C SER A 204 0.61 -6.26 -25.46
N VAL A 205 1.77 -5.91 -24.90
CA VAL A 205 1.88 -4.84 -23.91
C VAL A 205 1.98 -3.50 -24.63
N GLU A 206 1.09 -2.57 -24.36
CA GLU A 206 1.16 -1.20 -24.85
C GLU A 206 2.50 -0.56 -24.49
N ARG A 207 3.15 0.19 -25.41
CA ARG A 207 4.56 0.57 -25.27
C ARG A 207 4.82 1.98 -24.78
N GLY A 208 3.84 2.91 -24.95
CA GLY A 208 4.05 4.34 -24.73
C GLY A 208 3.20 4.97 -23.63
N LEU A 209 2.12 4.33 -23.19
CA LEU A 209 1.19 4.88 -22.20
C LEU A 209 1.44 4.31 -20.80
N LEU A 210 1.26 5.15 -19.80
CA LEU A 210 1.18 4.79 -18.39
C LEU A 210 -0.05 5.48 -17.82
N LEU A 211 -1.11 4.70 -17.54
CA LEU A 211 -2.31 5.24 -16.94
C LEU A 211 -2.07 5.39 -15.43
N TYR A 212 -2.56 6.47 -14.86
CA TYR A 212 -2.42 6.72 -13.43
C TYR A 212 -3.69 7.31 -12.84
N TYR A 213 -4.16 6.74 -11.76
CA TYR A 213 -5.12 7.33 -10.83
C TYR A 213 -4.64 7.13 -9.40
N PRO A 214 -4.80 8.10 -8.49
CA PRO A 214 -4.43 7.91 -7.09
C PRO A 214 -5.22 6.73 -6.51
N TRP A 215 -4.49 5.75 -5.94
CA TRP A 215 -5.06 4.57 -5.29
C TRP A 215 -4.33 4.34 -3.98
N PRO A 216 -4.66 5.13 -2.93
CA PRO A 216 -3.95 5.08 -1.66
C PRO A 216 -4.12 3.75 -0.95
N TYR A 217 -3.05 3.25 -0.35
CA TYR A 217 -3.00 2.00 0.39
C TYR A 217 -2.42 2.25 1.77
N TYR A 218 -3.21 2.04 2.83
CA TYR A 218 -2.89 2.43 4.20
C TYR A 218 -2.92 1.25 5.15
N PHE A 219 -2.28 1.43 6.31
CA PHE A 219 -2.61 0.66 7.50
C PHE A 219 -3.89 1.22 8.15
N PHE A 220 -4.70 0.31 8.67
CA PHE A 220 -5.91 0.62 9.43
C PHE A 220 -5.89 -0.12 10.76
N CYS A 221 -6.29 0.57 11.81
CA CYS A 221 -6.50 0.02 13.16
C CYS A 221 -7.98 0.16 13.55
N ASN A 222 -8.36 -0.44 14.69
CA ASN A 222 -9.65 -0.12 15.31
C ASN A 222 -9.70 1.38 15.65
N ARG A 223 -10.88 2.00 15.54
CA ARG A 223 -11.04 3.44 15.82
C ARG A 223 -10.61 3.85 17.23
N THR A 224 -10.69 2.94 18.19
CA THR A 224 -10.31 3.18 19.58
C THR A 224 -8.83 2.95 19.85
N ASP A 225 -8.11 2.27 18.95
CA ASP A 225 -6.69 1.96 19.14
C ASP A 225 -5.78 3.08 18.60
N THR A 226 -5.99 4.27 19.17
CA THR A 226 -5.26 5.48 18.78
C THR A 226 -3.77 5.42 19.14
N ALA A 227 -3.42 4.68 20.21
CA ALA A 227 -2.03 4.54 20.66
C ALA A 227 -1.19 3.75 19.64
N LEU A 228 -1.70 2.59 19.16
CA LEU A 228 -1.04 1.79 18.12
C LEU A 228 -0.93 2.58 16.81
N ALA A 229 -2.02 3.21 16.38
CA ALA A 229 -2.02 3.99 15.14
C ALA A 229 -0.99 5.13 15.20
N ALA A 230 -0.95 5.89 16.30
CA ALA A 230 0.02 6.96 16.50
C ALA A 230 1.47 6.45 16.55
N ARG A 231 1.71 5.29 17.15
CA ARG A 231 3.03 4.64 17.17
C ARG A 231 3.50 4.28 15.77
N ILE A 232 2.66 3.58 14.99
CA ILE A 232 2.98 3.19 13.61
C ILE A 232 3.23 4.45 12.75
N GLU A 233 2.39 5.48 12.89
CA GLU A 233 2.55 6.73 12.14
C GLU A 233 3.89 7.43 12.44
N ARG A 234 4.29 7.48 13.73
CA ARG A 234 5.61 8.04 14.12
C ARG A 234 6.75 7.27 13.46
N GLY A 235 6.69 5.93 13.50
CA GLY A 235 7.69 5.09 12.86
C GLY A 235 7.79 5.32 11.36
N LEU A 236 6.66 5.36 10.66
CA LEU A 236 6.61 5.66 9.22
C LEU A 236 7.19 7.04 8.90
N LYS A 237 6.94 8.05 9.75
CA LYS A 237 7.54 9.39 9.60
C LYS A 237 9.06 9.37 9.80
N ARG A 238 9.57 8.60 10.77
CA ARG A 238 11.03 8.41 10.98
C ARG A 238 11.66 7.71 9.78
N MET A 239 11.06 6.62 9.32
CA MET A 239 11.50 5.88 8.12
C MET A 239 11.57 6.75 6.87
N ARG A 240 10.62 7.68 6.71
CA ARG A 240 10.67 8.65 5.61
C ARG A 240 11.83 9.63 5.78
N GLY A 241 12.13 10.03 7.02
CA GLY A 241 13.21 10.97 7.33
C GLY A 241 14.60 10.39 7.10
N ASP A 242 14.82 9.11 7.40
CA ASP A 242 16.11 8.41 7.28
C ASP A 242 16.28 7.64 5.95
N GLY A 243 15.25 7.64 5.10
CA GLY A 243 15.24 6.98 3.80
C GLY A 243 15.03 5.46 3.84
N SER A 244 14.78 4.84 5.00
CA SER A 244 14.53 3.39 5.10
C SER A 244 13.23 3.00 4.38
N PHE A 245 12.22 3.86 4.39
CA PHE A 245 11.00 3.65 3.62
C PHE A 245 11.27 3.55 2.12
N ASP A 246 12.08 4.46 1.56
CA ASP A 246 12.43 4.43 0.14
C ASP A 246 13.28 3.21 -0.20
N ARG A 247 14.20 2.79 0.68
CA ARG A 247 14.97 1.53 0.48
C ARG A 247 14.05 0.31 0.37
N ILE A 248 13.04 0.20 1.25
CA ILE A 248 12.05 -0.90 1.20
C ILE A 248 11.21 -0.79 -0.08
N PHE A 249 10.71 0.40 -0.43
CA PHE A 249 9.95 0.60 -1.66
C PHE A 249 10.72 0.10 -2.89
N TRP A 250 11.98 0.52 -3.06
CA TRP A 250 12.79 0.12 -4.18
C TRP A 250 13.21 -1.35 -4.15
N LYS A 251 13.44 -1.92 -2.97
CA LYS A 251 13.73 -3.36 -2.82
C LYS A 251 12.66 -4.23 -3.46
N TYR A 252 11.40 -3.90 -3.26
CA TYR A 252 10.28 -4.71 -3.74
C TYR A 252 9.75 -4.33 -5.12
N ASN A 253 9.98 -3.11 -5.58
CA ASN A 253 9.31 -2.59 -6.77
C ASN A 253 10.25 -2.27 -7.93
N ARG A 254 11.58 -2.19 -7.72
CA ARG A 254 12.55 -1.82 -8.75
C ARG A 254 12.39 -2.62 -10.03
N ALA A 255 12.37 -3.95 -9.93
CA ALA A 255 12.32 -4.84 -11.09
C ALA A 255 11.06 -4.59 -11.96
N ALA A 256 9.90 -4.37 -11.33
CA ALA A 256 8.65 -4.09 -12.03
C ALA A 256 8.67 -2.70 -12.69
N ILE A 257 9.20 -1.69 -12.00
CA ILE A 257 9.32 -0.31 -12.49
C ILE A 257 10.25 -0.25 -13.71
N GLU A 258 11.42 -0.90 -13.63
CA GLU A 258 12.40 -0.98 -14.72
C GLU A 258 11.85 -1.77 -15.91
N GLN A 259 11.27 -2.95 -15.67
CA GLN A 259 10.64 -3.75 -16.72
C GLN A 259 9.56 -2.98 -17.47
N ALA A 260 8.76 -2.20 -16.75
CA ALA A 260 7.73 -1.38 -17.34
C ALA A 260 8.27 -0.13 -18.04
N ARG A 261 9.56 0.22 -17.85
CA ARG A 261 10.18 1.44 -18.39
C ARG A 261 9.34 2.68 -18.09
N MET A 262 8.89 2.80 -16.83
CA MET A 262 7.89 3.78 -16.45
C MET A 262 8.30 5.23 -16.74
N SER A 263 9.60 5.57 -16.62
CA SER A 263 10.13 6.90 -16.91
C SER A 263 10.05 7.32 -18.38
N GLU A 264 9.97 6.34 -19.29
CA GLU A 264 9.90 6.57 -20.73
C GLU A 264 8.46 6.72 -21.25
N ARG A 265 7.47 6.35 -20.43
CA ARG A 265 6.07 6.35 -20.82
C ARG A 265 5.39 7.71 -20.61
N ARG A 266 4.40 8.00 -21.42
CA ARG A 266 3.50 9.14 -21.25
C ARG A 266 2.49 8.82 -20.16
N VAL A 267 2.56 9.56 -19.03
CA VAL A 267 1.60 9.41 -17.94
C VAL A 267 0.29 10.12 -18.30
N ILE A 268 -0.80 9.37 -18.38
CA ILE A 268 -2.15 9.90 -18.52
C ILE A 268 -2.85 9.82 -17.17
N ARG A 269 -3.11 10.97 -16.54
CA ARG A 269 -3.74 11.06 -15.23
C ARG A 269 -5.26 10.97 -15.37
N ILE A 270 -5.84 10.00 -14.68
CA ILE A 270 -7.28 9.74 -14.59
C ILE A 270 -7.75 10.29 -13.25
N PRO A 271 -8.77 11.16 -13.17
CA PRO A 271 -9.33 11.61 -11.92
C PRO A 271 -9.91 10.44 -11.12
N ASN A 272 -9.71 10.45 -9.80
CA ASN A 272 -10.40 9.54 -8.89
C ASN A 272 -11.28 10.35 -7.92
N PRO A 273 -12.55 10.62 -8.27
CA PRO A 273 -13.44 11.41 -7.41
C PRO A 273 -13.97 10.63 -6.19
N LEU A 274 -13.63 9.35 -6.07
CA LEU A 274 -14.06 8.49 -4.95
C LEU A 274 -13.12 8.56 -3.75
N LEU A 275 -12.05 9.35 -3.84
CA LEU A 275 -11.08 9.48 -2.75
C LEU A 275 -11.65 10.24 -1.56
N PRO A 276 -11.34 9.81 -0.32
CA PRO A 276 -11.58 10.60 0.87
C PRO A 276 -10.92 11.98 0.78
N LYS A 277 -11.60 13.01 1.32
CA LYS A 277 -11.13 14.40 1.25
C LYS A 277 -9.75 14.62 1.88
N ASP A 278 -9.46 13.85 2.92
CA ASP A 278 -8.21 13.97 3.68
C ASP A 278 -7.06 13.14 3.08
N THR A 279 -7.23 12.58 1.87
CA THR A 279 -6.15 11.88 1.16
C THR A 279 -4.99 12.85 0.92
N PRO A 280 -3.74 12.54 1.35
CA PRO A 280 -2.60 13.48 1.31
C PRO A 280 -2.00 13.62 -0.11
N LEU A 281 -2.83 13.96 -1.11
CA LEU A 281 -2.40 14.10 -2.51
C LEU A 281 -1.37 15.20 -2.74
N GLN A 282 -1.30 16.19 -1.84
CA GLN A 282 -0.38 17.34 -1.95
C GLN A 282 1.01 17.04 -1.38
N ASP A 283 1.19 15.95 -0.64
CA ASP A 283 2.49 15.55 -0.12
C ASP A 283 3.27 14.75 -1.17
N ALA A 284 3.98 15.45 -2.04
CA ALA A 284 4.73 14.85 -3.14
C ALA A 284 5.72 13.75 -2.72
N GLY A 285 6.19 13.75 -1.48
CA GLY A 285 7.08 12.71 -0.97
C GLY A 285 6.39 11.38 -0.70
N MET A 286 5.07 11.36 -0.61
CA MET A 286 4.29 10.14 -0.45
C MET A 286 3.93 9.46 -1.78
N TRP A 287 4.23 10.10 -2.93
CA TRP A 287 3.79 9.61 -4.24
C TRP A 287 4.97 9.45 -5.18
N PHE A 288 5.08 8.27 -5.75
CA PHE A 288 6.09 7.95 -6.74
C PHE A 288 5.87 8.75 -8.03
N ASP A 289 6.93 9.39 -8.50
CA ASP A 289 6.96 10.03 -9.81
C ASP A 289 8.00 9.31 -10.69
N PRO A 290 7.57 8.62 -11.76
CA PRO A 290 8.46 7.85 -12.62
C PRO A 290 9.58 8.67 -13.26
N LYS A 291 9.42 9.99 -13.34
CA LYS A 291 10.41 10.89 -13.97
C LYS A 291 11.36 11.54 -12.96
N ARG A 292 10.96 11.60 -11.71
CA ARG A 292 11.72 12.24 -10.63
C ARG A 292 12.48 11.24 -9.77
N ASP A 293 11.78 10.15 -9.41
CA ASP A 293 12.25 9.25 -8.36
C ASP A 293 13.12 8.15 -8.98
N THR A 294 14.36 8.08 -8.50
CA THR A 294 15.36 7.08 -8.90
C THR A 294 15.69 6.16 -7.72
N PRO A 295 16.12 4.91 -7.99
CA PRO A 295 16.60 4.05 -6.93
C PRO A 295 17.74 4.71 -6.15
N PRO A 296 17.80 4.56 -4.82
CA PRO A 296 18.97 4.96 -4.06
C PRO A 296 20.20 4.17 -4.52
N ASN A 297 21.36 4.82 -4.50
CA ASN A 297 22.66 4.22 -4.81
C ASN A 297 23.03 3.11 -3.81
#